data_d28cedfac21ab09d37bc8a7921edeebf
#
_entry.id   d28cedfac21ab09d37bc8a7921edeebf
#
_cell.length_a   1.000
_cell.length_b   1.000
_cell.length_c   1.000
_cell.angle_alpha   90.00
_cell.angle_beta   90.00
_cell.angle_gamma   90.00
#
_symmetry.space_group_name_H-M   'P 1'
#
loop_
_entity.id
_entity.type
_entity.pdbx_description
1 polymer ?
#
loop_
_entity_poly.entity_id
_entity_poly.type
_entity_poly.pdbx_seq_one_letter_code
_entity_poly.pdbx_strand_id
1 'polypeptide(L)'
;VVIAAGSRAMVPEAIAGCGVDFHTSDTIMRLPELPGHLVIVGGGFVAAEFAHVFSALGSRITVVLRGGTMLSHCDDTICERFTDIAGKKWEIRSHRNMIGAHTETHADGSEVVVELDDSSTVRADTVLVATGRIPNGDQLDAGTVGVDVVDGLVVVDEYQRTTARGIFALGDVSSQYQLK
;
A
#
# COMPACT_ATOMS: atom_id res chain seq x y z
N VAL A 1 14.09 -22.71 -15.70
CA VAL A 1 13.15 -22.36 -14.62
C VAL A 1 12.79 -20.89 -14.75
N VAL A 2 11.54 -20.52 -14.42
CA VAL A 2 11.10 -19.12 -14.37
C VAL A 2 10.56 -18.82 -12.98
N ILE A 3 11.07 -17.77 -12.35
CA ILE A 3 10.60 -17.23 -11.08
C ILE A 3 9.63 -16.08 -11.39
N ALA A 4 8.37 -16.24 -10.98
CA ALA A 4 7.31 -15.24 -11.15
C ALA A 4 6.49 -15.11 -9.86
N ALA A 5 7.19 -14.94 -8.72
CA ALA A 5 6.61 -14.99 -7.38
C ALA A 5 5.89 -13.70 -6.97
N GLY A 6 5.96 -12.64 -7.78
CA GLY A 6 5.28 -11.38 -7.51
C GLY A 6 5.79 -10.62 -6.29
N SER A 7 4.90 -9.86 -5.68
CA SER A 7 5.15 -9.06 -4.47
C SER A 7 3.97 -9.17 -3.51
N ARG A 8 4.17 -8.76 -2.25
CA ARG A 8 3.15 -8.66 -1.21
C ARG A 8 3.00 -7.24 -0.70
N ALA A 9 1.87 -6.91 -0.10
CA ALA A 9 1.70 -5.62 0.55
C ALA A 9 2.69 -5.44 1.70
N MET A 10 3.30 -4.27 1.76
CA MET A 10 4.13 -3.86 2.90
C MET A 10 3.22 -3.26 3.98
N VAL A 11 3.24 -3.87 5.16
CA VAL A 11 2.52 -3.36 6.34
C VAL A 11 3.56 -2.96 7.36
N PRO A 12 3.66 -1.66 7.74
CA PRO A 12 4.55 -1.20 8.81
C PRO A 12 4.22 -1.89 10.13
N GLU A 13 5.26 -2.21 10.93
CA GLU A 13 5.11 -2.91 12.20
C GLU A 13 4.19 -2.17 13.18
N ALA A 14 4.26 -0.84 13.21
CA ALA A 14 3.38 0.00 14.02
C ALA A 14 1.90 -0.18 13.68
N ILE A 15 1.57 -0.49 12.42
CA ILE A 15 0.20 -0.76 11.97
C ILE A 15 -0.16 -2.22 12.23
N ALA A 16 0.73 -3.15 11.93
CA ALA A 16 0.50 -4.58 12.15
C ALA A 16 0.22 -4.91 13.62
N GLY A 17 0.83 -4.17 14.55
CA GLY A 17 0.70 -4.36 16.00
C GLY A 17 -0.40 -3.53 16.68
N CYS A 18 -1.17 -2.70 15.95
CA CYS A 18 -2.13 -1.78 16.58
C CYS A 18 -3.43 -2.43 17.09
N GLY A 19 -3.67 -3.72 16.77
CA GLY A 19 -4.80 -4.47 17.31
C GLY A 19 -6.15 -4.21 16.64
N VAL A 20 -6.17 -3.52 15.50
CA VAL A 20 -7.37 -3.32 14.68
C VAL A 20 -7.27 -4.13 13.39
N ASP A 21 -8.42 -4.51 12.84
CA ASP A 21 -8.49 -5.10 11.51
C ASP A 21 -8.23 -4.02 10.45
N PHE A 22 -7.34 -4.34 9.53
CA PHE A 22 -7.06 -3.51 8.37
C PHE A 22 -7.04 -4.35 7.10
N HIS A 23 -7.20 -3.69 5.98
CA HIS A 23 -7.11 -4.31 4.67
C HIS A 23 -5.84 -3.89 3.93
N THR A 24 -5.42 -4.73 3.00
CA THR A 24 -4.41 -4.44 1.99
C THR A 24 -5.04 -4.52 0.60
N SER A 25 -4.28 -4.22 -0.45
CA SER A 25 -4.74 -4.41 -1.83
C SER A 25 -5.22 -5.83 -2.14
N ASP A 26 -4.78 -6.82 -1.34
CA ASP A 26 -5.14 -8.23 -1.56
C ASP A 26 -6.47 -8.62 -0.92
N THR A 27 -6.97 -7.83 0.05
CA THR A 27 -8.18 -8.14 0.82
C THR A 27 -9.32 -7.14 0.65
N ILE A 28 -9.02 -5.86 0.37
CA ILE A 28 -10.00 -4.77 0.36
C ILE A 28 -11.16 -5.00 -0.64
N MET A 29 -10.90 -5.65 -1.76
CA MET A 29 -11.92 -5.97 -2.77
C MET A 29 -12.87 -7.11 -2.37
N ARG A 30 -12.65 -7.72 -1.20
CA ARG A 30 -13.49 -8.80 -0.66
C ARG A 30 -14.36 -8.36 0.51
N LEU A 31 -14.44 -7.05 0.76
CA LEU A 31 -15.35 -6.51 1.75
C LEU A 31 -16.78 -6.93 1.45
N PRO A 32 -17.55 -7.38 2.45
CA PRO A 32 -18.94 -7.80 2.27
C PRO A 32 -19.85 -6.60 1.96
N GLU A 33 -19.47 -5.41 2.46
CA GLU A 33 -20.24 -4.18 2.32
C GLU A 33 -19.32 -3.02 1.98
N LEU A 34 -19.87 -2.02 1.29
CA LEU A 34 -19.14 -0.78 0.98
C LEU A 34 -19.00 0.05 2.26
N PRO A 35 -17.76 0.40 2.71
CA PRO A 35 -17.60 1.27 3.86
C PRO A 35 -18.11 2.68 3.55
N GLY A 36 -18.81 3.31 4.48
CA GLY A 36 -19.21 4.71 4.37
C GLY A 36 -18.01 5.65 4.40
N HIS A 37 -17.00 5.31 5.21
CA HIS A 37 -15.75 6.04 5.31
C HIS A 37 -14.55 5.08 5.29
N LEU A 38 -13.65 5.28 4.33
CA LEU A 38 -12.40 4.54 4.18
C LEU A 38 -11.20 5.46 4.45
N VAL A 39 -10.35 5.09 5.42
CA VAL A 39 -9.02 5.68 5.58
C VAL A 39 -8.01 4.87 4.78
N ILE A 40 -7.20 5.54 3.97
CA ILE A 40 -6.12 4.95 3.18
C ILE A 40 -4.78 5.46 3.70
N VAL A 41 -3.94 4.57 4.21
CA VAL A 41 -2.59 4.88 4.68
C VAL A 41 -1.59 4.61 3.57
N GLY A 42 -1.02 5.68 3.02
CA GLY A 42 -0.12 5.67 1.87
C GLY A 42 -0.57 6.63 0.77
N GLY A 43 0.35 7.01 -0.12
CA GLY A 43 0.10 7.98 -1.19
C GLY A 43 0.56 7.52 -2.56
N GLY A 44 0.86 6.22 -2.75
CA GLY A 44 1.30 5.64 -4.02
C GLY A 44 0.15 5.30 -4.98
N PHE A 45 0.47 4.57 -6.05
CA PHE A 45 -0.51 4.15 -7.07
C PHE A 45 -1.68 3.37 -6.49
N VAL A 46 -1.41 2.40 -5.62
CA VAL A 46 -2.44 1.58 -4.96
C VAL A 46 -3.41 2.45 -4.17
N ALA A 47 -2.88 3.43 -3.41
CA ALA A 47 -3.72 4.37 -2.66
C ALA A 47 -4.60 5.22 -3.58
N ALA A 48 -4.04 5.73 -4.69
CA ALA A 48 -4.76 6.56 -5.66
C ALA A 48 -5.87 5.77 -6.37
N GLU A 49 -5.59 4.53 -6.78
CA GLU A 49 -6.54 3.65 -7.46
C GLU A 49 -7.72 3.30 -6.55
N PHE A 50 -7.46 2.83 -5.32
CA PHE A 50 -8.53 2.49 -4.39
C PHE A 50 -9.29 3.71 -3.88
N ALA A 51 -8.63 4.85 -3.66
CA ALA A 51 -9.32 6.10 -3.35
C ALA A 51 -10.31 6.48 -4.47
N HIS A 52 -9.90 6.33 -5.73
CA HIS A 52 -10.76 6.58 -6.87
C HIS A 52 -11.94 5.62 -6.93
N VAL A 53 -11.69 4.31 -6.83
CA VAL A 53 -12.73 3.27 -6.89
C VAL A 53 -13.76 3.46 -5.78
N PHE A 54 -13.31 3.52 -4.52
CA PHE A 54 -14.23 3.61 -3.37
C PHE A 54 -14.98 4.95 -3.33
N SER A 55 -14.34 6.07 -3.70
CA SER A 55 -15.04 7.35 -3.79
C SER A 55 -16.08 7.37 -4.90
N ALA A 56 -15.81 6.72 -6.03
CA ALA A 56 -16.78 6.60 -7.12
C ALA A 56 -17.99 5.73 -6.74
N LEU A 57 -17.80 4.77 -5.84
CA LEU A 57 -18.86 3.93 -5.28
C LEU A 57 -19.65 4.63 -4.15
N GLY A 58 -19.17 5.77 -3.65
CA GLY A 58 -19.88 6.57 -2.64
C GLY A 58 -19.22 6.63 -1.27
N SER A 59 -18.08 5.97 -1.05
CA SER A 59 -17.34 6.08 0.21
C SER A 59 -16.71 7.46 0.37
N ARG A 60 -16.74 8.02 1.57
CA ARG A 60 -15.88 9.13 1.97
C ARG A 60 -14.45 8.60 2.06
N ILE A 61 -13.48 9.35 1.57
CA ILE A 61 -12.07 8.98 1.57
C ILE A 61 -11.24 9.97 2.37
N THR A 62 -10.42 9.44 3.29
CA THR A 62 -9.32 10.18 3.91
C THR A 62 -8.01 9.46 3.58
N VAL A 63 -7.07 10.17 2.95
CA VAL A 63 -5.73 9.67 2.64
C VAL A 63 -4.73 10.23 3.65
N VAL A 64 -4.00 9.34 4.33
CA VAL A 64 -2.90 9.71 5.24
C VAL A 64 -1.59 9.37 4.56
N LEU A 65 -0.75 10.37 4.30
CA LEU A 65 0.52 10.18 3.62
C LEU A 65 1.67 10.90 4.32
N ARG A 66 2.81 10.22 4.37
CA ARG A 66 4.04 10.69 5.01
C ARG A 66 4.64 11.92 4.31
N GLY A 67 4.57 11.94 2.98
CA GLY A 67 5.08 13.04 2.15
C GLY A 67 4.08 14.18 2.01
N GLY A 68 4.45 15.19 1.21
CA GLY A 68 3.59 16.33 0.88
C GLY A 68 2.56 16.03 -0.21
N THR A 69 2.90 15.11 -1.12
CA THR A 69 2.11 14.82 -2.32
C THR A 69 1.85 13.33 -2.49
N MET A 70 0.77 13.00 -3.16
CA MET A 70 0.52 11.66 -3.68
C MET A 70 1.41 11.38 -4.89
N LEU A 71 1.57 10.09 -5.22
CA LEU A 71 2.33 9.62 -6.38
C LEU A 71 3.80 10.07 -6.39
N SER A 72 4.46 10.17 -5.23
CA SER A 72 5.80 10.73 -5.02
C SER A 72 6.94 10.10 -5.86
N HIS A 73 6.65 9.04 -6.63
CA HIS A 73 7.59 8.43 -7.58
C HIS A 73 7.44 8.96 -9.01
N CYS A 74 6.47 9.85 -9.25
CA CYS A 74 6.26 10.52 -10.53
C CYS A 74 7.04 11.84 -10.58
N ASP A 75 6.96 12.53 -11.72
CA ASP A 75 7.43 13.90 -11.89
C ASP A 75 6.70 14.85 -10.91
N ASP A 76 7.41 15.81 -10.34
CA ASP A 76 6.90 16.74 -9.33
C ASP A 76 5.63 17.46 -9.80
N THR A 77 5.61 17.91 -11.06
CA THR A 77 4.43 18.58 -11.65
C THR A 77 3.20 17.67 -11.66
N ILE A 78 3.40 16.36 -11.94
CA ILE A 78 2.34 15.37 -11.92
C ILE A 78 1.86 15.14 -10.49
N CYS A 79 2.80 15.00 -9.54
CA CYS A 79 2.49 14.78 -8.12
C CYS A 79 1.66 15.93 -7.55
N GLU A 80 2.07 17.18 -7.77
CA GLU A 80 1.37 18.38 -7.33
C GLU A 80 -0.01 18.47 -7.96
N ARG A 81 -0.09 18.35 -9.28
CA ARG A 81 -1.34 18.45 -10.03
C ARG A 81 -2.35 17.37 -9.62
N PHE A 82 -1.88 16.13 -9.46
CA PHE A 82 -2.74 15.04 -9.01
C PHE A 82 -3.25 15.31 -7.60
N THR A 83 -2.36 15.71 -6.67
CA THR A 83 -2.71 15.98 -5.28
C THR A 83 -3.73 17.11 -5.15
N ASP A 84 -3.57 18.19 -5.91
CA ASP A 84 -4.52 19.31 -5.96
C ASP A 84 -5.91 18.88 -6.44
N ILE A 85 -5.97 18.05 -7.48
CA ILE A 85 -7.24 17.53 -8.01
C ILE A 85 -7.89 16.56 -7.02
N ALA A 86 -7.09 15.67 -6.45
CA ALA A 86 -7.51 14.68 -5.45
C ALA A 86 -8.06 15.36 -4.19
N GLY A 87 -7.39 16.40 -3.70
CA GLY A 87 -7.78 17.17 -2.51
C GLY A 87 -9.13 17.91 -2.64
N LYS A 88 -9.67 18.05 -3.86
CA LYS A 88 -11.04 18.56 -4.08
C LYS A 88 -12.12 17.50 -3.87
N LYS A 89 -11.74 16.21 -3.85
CA LYS A 89 -12.67 15.07 -3.73
C LYS A 89 -12.46 14.30 -2.43
N TRP A 90 -11.21 14.22 -1.96
CA TRP A 90 -10.79 13.43 -0.82
C TRP A 90 -10.16 14.33 0.24
N GLU A 91 -10.29 13.94 1.49
CA GLU A 91 -9.51 14.56 2.56
C GLU A 91 -8.08 14.01 2.51
N ILE A 92 -7.08 14.89 2.37
CA ILE A 92 -5.66 14.50 2.33
C ILE A 92 -4.96 15.04 3.57
N ARG A 93 -4.44 14.12 4.39
CA ARG A 93 -3.61 14.39 5.56
C ARG A 93 -2.14 14.18 5.19
N SER A 94 -1.53 15.19 4.56
CA SER A 94 -0.11 15.17 4.19
C SER A 94 0.79 15.45 5.37
N HIS A 95 2.06 14.98 5.27
CA HIS A 95 3.06 15.07 6.32
C HIS A 95 2.58 14.45 7.65
N ARG A 96 1.87 13.31 7.55
CA ARG A 96 1.35 12.58 8.71
C ARG A 96 1.67 11.09 8.62
N ASN A 97 1.96 10.52 9.78
CA ASN A 97 2.10 9.08 9.92
C ASN A 97 1.00 8.56 10.85
N MET A 98 0.45 7.41 10.51
CA MET A 98 -0.34 6.62 11.44
C MET A 98 0.61 6.01 12.46
N ILE A 99 0.36 6.30 13.74
CA ILE A 99 1.16 5.80 14.87
C ILE A 99 0.43 4.73 15.68
N GLY A 100 -0.87 4.61 15.52
CA GLY A 100 -1.71 3.63 16.18
C GLY A 100 -3.12 3.64 15.64
N ALA A 101 -3.90 2.68 16.07
CA ALA A 101 -5.35 2.66 15.92
C ALA A 101 -6.00 1.80 17.01
N HIS A 102 -7.26 2.06 17.28
CA HIS A 102 -8.10 1.22 18.14
C HIS A 102 -9.53 1.22 17.61
N THR A 103 -10.31 0.24 18.05
CA THR A 103 -11.74 0.15 17.71
C THR A 103 -12.56 0.73 18.85
N GLU A 104 -13.46 1.66 18.52
CA GLU A 104 -14.51 2.13 19.43
C GLU A 104 -15.84 1.49 19.04
N THR A 105 -16.54 0.93 20.05
CA THR A 105 -17.83 0.30 19.84
C THR A 105 -18.93 1.21 20.40
N HIS A 106 -19.91 1.51 19.57
CA HIS A 106 -21.09 2.32 19.89
C HIS A 106 -22.38 1.49 19.75
N ALA A 107 -23.51 2.05 20.15
CA ALA A 107 -24.80 1.38 20.02
C ALA A 107 -25.18 1.04 18.57
N ASP A 108 -24.71 1.86 17.62
CA ASP A 108 -25.03 1.76 16.20
C ASP A 108 -23.94 1.04 15.35
N GLY A 109 -22.88 0.52 15.99
CA GLY A 109 -21.80 -0.17 15.32
C GLY A 109 -20.41 0.07 15.93
N SER A 110 -19.39 -0.35 15.23
CA SER A 110 -17.99 -0.08 15.60
C SER A 110 -17.30 0.74 14.53
N GLU A 111 -16.42 1.62 14.97
CA GLU A 111 -15.55 2.40 14.08
C GLU A 111 -14.08 2.22 14.46
N VAL A 112 -13.20 2.39 13.51
CA VAL A 112 -11.74 2.42 13.73
C VAL A 112 -11.32 3.87 13.92
N VAL A 113 -10.61 4.14 15.00
CA VAL A 113 -9.99 5.42 15.30
C VAL A 113 -8.50 5.31 14.97
N VAL A 114 -8.08 6.00 13.92
CA VAL A 114 -6.68 6.06 13.48
C VAL A 114 -6.00 7.24 14.16
N GLU A 115 -4.90 7.00 14.83
CA GLU A 115 -4.10 7.99 15.56
C GLU A 115 -2.93 8.46 14.68
N LEU A 116 -2.75 9.78 14.58
CA LEU A 116 -1.68 10.39 13.80
C LEU A 116 -0.59 10.99 14.69
N ASP A 117 0.60 11.18 14.12
CA ASP A 117 1.80 11.66 14.82
C ASP A 117 1.71 13.12 15.34
N ASP A 118 0.69 13.86 14.94
CA ASP A 118 0.36 15.18 15.50
C ASP A 118 -0.71 15.15 16.60
N SER A 119 -1.02 13.97 17.12
CA SER A 119 -2.07 13.72 18.12
C SER A 119 -3.50 13.95 17.59
N SER A 120 -3.70 14.20 16.32
CA SER A 120 -5.03 14.19 15.71
C SER A 120 -5.49 12.75 15.41
N THR A 121 -6.79 12.58 15.27
CA THR A 121 -7.40 11.28 14.94
C THR A 121 -8.26 11.37 13.69
N VAL A 122 -8.43 10.23 13.02
CA VAL A 122 -9.39 10.05 11.94
C VAL A 122 -10.26 8.85 12.26
N ARG A 123 -11.59 9.02 12.24
CA ARG A 123 -12.58 7.97 12.46
C ARG A 123 -13.08 7.43 11.15
N ALA A 124 -13.17 6.13 11.01
CA ALA A 124 -13.60 5.47 9.79
C ALA A 124 -14.17 4.07 10.05
N ASP A 125 -14.88 3.52 9.08
CA ASP A 125 -15.39 2.15 9.15
C ASP A 125 -14.29 1.13 8.85
N THR A 126 -13.32 1.52 8.03
CA THR A 126 -12.29 0.59 7.52
C THR A 126 -10.99 1.34 7.20
N VAL A 127 -9.88 0.63 7.37
CA VAL A 127 -8.52 1.11 7.04
C VAL A 127 -7.92 0.25 5.93
N LEU A 128 -7.41 0.91 4.89
CA LEU A 128 -6.58 0.31 3.83
C LEU A 128 -5.12 0.71 4.03
N VAL A 129 -4.24 -0.27 4.18
CA VAL A 129 -2.79 -0.06 4.21
C VAL A 129 -2.23 -0.22 2.81
N ALA A 130 -1.73 0.90 2.24
CA ALA A 130 -1.20 1.01 0.89
C ALA A 130 0.18 1.70 0.89
N THR A 131 1.04 1.34 1.86
CA THR A 131 2.33 1.98 2.14
C THR A 131 3.48 1.50 1.26
N GLY A 132 3.24 0.49 0.42
CA GLY A 132 4.21 -0.08 -0.50
C GLY A 132 4.03 -1.57 -0.72
N ARG A 133 4.97 -2.16 -1.46
CA ARG A 133 5.03 -3.59 -1.74
C ARG A 133 6.44 -4.11 -1.51
N ILE A 134 6.54 -5.37 -1.14
CA ILE A 134 7.82 -6.09 -0.94
C ILE A 134 7.87 -7.23 -1.96
N PRO A 135 8.88 -7.29 -2.83
CA PRO A 135 9.07 -8.41 -3.74
C PRO A 135 9.29 -9.71 -2.97
N ASN A 136 8.77 -10.81 -3.49
CA ASN A 136 8.75 -12.10 -2.77
C ASN A 136 10.00 -12.96 -2.97
N GLY A 137 11.09 -12.42 -3.51
CA GLY A 137 12.35 -13.16 -3.69
C GLY A 137 12.99 -13.59 -2.36
N ASP A 138 12.72 -12.87 -1.28
CA ASP A 138 13.17 -13.20 0.09
C ASP A 138 12.52 -14.46 0.66
N GLN A 139 11.42 -14.94 0.07
CA GLN A 139 10.68 -16.12 0.53
C GLN A 139 11.05 -17.41 -0.26
N LEU A 140 11.98 -17.33 -1.21
CA LEU A 140 12.23 -18.42 -2.16
C LEU A 140 13.46 -19.26 -1.84
N ASP A 141 14.28 -18.89 -0.83
CA ASP A 141 15.59 -19.49 -0.55
C ASP A 141 16.48 -19.59 -1.81
N ALA A 142 16.30 -18.64 -2.73
CA ALA A 142 16.87 -18.68 -4.07
C ALA A 142 18.41 -18.62 -4.07
N GLY A 143 19.01 -18.11 -3.02
CA GLY A 143 20.46 -18.12 -2.79
C GLY A 143 21.07 -19.52 -2.75
N THR A 144 20.31 -20.55 -2.36
CA THR A 144 20.76 -21.96 -2.30
C THR A 144 21.11 -22.54 -3.67
N VAL A 145 20.56 -21.95 -4.75
CA VAL A 145 20.82 -22.33 -6.13
C VAL A 145 21.61 -21.27 -6.90
N GLY A 146 22.20 -20.29 -6.20
CA GLY A 146 23.07 -19.25 -6.78
C GLY A 146 22.30 -18.10 -7.44
N VAL A 147 21.05 -17.87 -7.09
CA VAL A 147 20.27 -16.70 -7.51
C VAL A 147 20.44 -15.58 -6.49
N ASP A 148 20.94 -14.44 -6.93
CA ASP A 148 21.08 -13.26 -6.08
C ASP A 148 19.74 -12.58 -5.83
N VAL A 149 19.51 -12.22 -4.58
CA VAL A 149 18.33 -11.45 -4.13
C VAL A 149 18.79 -10.27 -3.30
N VAL A 150 18.30 -9.09 -3.62
CA VAL A 150 18.61 -7.84 -2.92
C VAL A 150 17.30 -7.15 -2.53
N ASP A 151 17.07 -6.93 -1.24
CA ASP A 151 15.83 -6.32 -0.70
C ASP A 151 14.54 -7.01 -1.22
N GLY A 152 14.58 -8.33 -1.36
CA GLY A 152 13.49 -9.14 -1.89
C GLY A 152 13.41 -9.19 -3.41
N LEU A 153 14.12 -8.34 -4.14
CA LEU A 153 14.21 -8.38 -5.60
C LEU A 153 15.20 -9.44 -6.08
N VAL A 154 14.75 -10.30 -6.96
CA VAL A 154 15.63 -11.21 -7.70
C VAL A 154 16.42 -10.40 -8.73
N VAL A 155 17.74 -10.46 -8.65
CA VAL A 155 18.64 -9.74 -9.56
C VAL A 155 18.61 -10.40 -10.95
N VAL A 156 18.34 -9.59 -11.99
CA VAL A 156 18.30 -10.02 -13.38
C VAL A 156 19.03 -9.06 -14.32
N ASP A 157 19.46 -9.57 -15.45
CA ASP A 157 19.97 -8.75 -16.56
C ASP A 157 18.82 -8.22 -17.45
N GLU A 158 19.16 -7.50 -18.51
CA GLU A 158 18.22 -6.95 -19.50
C GLU A 158 17.39 -8.01 -20.23
N TYR A 159 17.81 -9.29 -20.18
CA TYR A 159 17.12 -10.44 -20.75
C TYR A 159 16.34 -11.26 -19.70
N GLN A 160 16.19 -10.72 -18.49
CA GLN A 160 15.53 -11.38 -17.35
C GLN A 160 16.24 -12.67 -16.86
N ARG A 161 17.55 -12.80 -17.14
CA ARG A 161 18.36 -13.91 -16.65
C ARG A 161 18.85 -13.58 -15.27
N THR A 162 18.70 -14.53 -14.34
CA THR A 162 19.28 -14.42 -13.00
C THR A 162 20.79 -14.72 -13.03
N THR A 163 21.45 -14.56 -11.89
CA THR A 163 22.87 -14.97 -11.71
C THR A 163 23.10 -16.48 -11.84
N ALA A 164 22.05 -17.30 -11.67
CA ALA A 164 22.11 -18.74 -11.87
C ALA A 164 21.73 -19.15 -13.30
N ARG A 165 22.59 -19.95 -13.94
CA ARG A 165 22.37 -20.42 -15.33
C ARG A 165 21.06 -21.18 -15.47
N GLY A 166 20.24 -20.78 -16.45
CA GLY A 166 18.98 -21.47 -16.78
C GLY A 166 17.81 -21.11 -15.88
N ILE A 167 17.99 -20.10 -15.00
CA ILE A 167 16.94 -19.53 -14.17
C ILE A 167 16.70 -18.09 -14.62
N PHE A 168 15.43 -17.73 -14.82
CA PHE A 168 14.94 -16.42 -15.21
C PHE A 168 13.96 -15.91 -14.16
N ALA A 169 13.82 -14.59 -14.03
CA ALA A 169 12.78 -14.02 -13.19
C ALA A 169 12.09 -12.87 -13.91
N LEU A 170 10.78 -12.70 -13.68
CA LEU A 170 9.97 -11.67 -14.31
C LEU A 170 8.80 -11.21 -13.40
N GLY A 171 8.27 -10.04 -13.70
CA GLY A 171 7.21 -9.42 -12.93
C GLY A 171 7.73 -8.72 -11.67
N ASP A 172 6.84 -8.50 -10.68
CA ASP A 172 7.15 -7.73 -9.47
C ASP A 172 8.33 -8.28 -8.65
N VAL A 173 8.63 -9.57 -8.76
CA VAL A 173 9.74 -10.20 -8.05
C VAL A 173 11.12 -9.74 -8.54
N SER A 174 11.20 -9.20 -9.77
CA SER A 174 12.45 -8.73 -10.38
C SER A 174 12.37 -7.30 -10.94
N SER A 175 11.21 -6.65 -10.79
CA SER A 175 10.99 -5.28 -11.28
C SER A 175 10.89 -4.29 -10.13
N GLN A 176 11.65 -3.20 -10.22
CA GLN A 176 11.54 -2.07 -9.28
C GLN A 176 10.19 -1.32 -9.36
N TYR A 177 9.46 -1.47 -10.46
CA TYR A 177 8.19 -0.75 -10.67
C TYR A 177 7.00 -1.42 -9.98
N GLN A 178 7.04 -2.73 -9.76
CA GLN A 178 6.02 -3.51 -9.04
C GLN A 178 4.59 -3.17 -9.48
N LEU A 179 4.39 -3.09 -10.78
CA LEU A 179 3.07 -2.86 -11.39
C LEU A 179 2.34 -4.20 -11.49
N LYS A 180 1.11 -4.24 -10.95
CA LYS A 180 0.22 -5.39 -11.09
C LYS A 180 -0.44 -5.40 -12.47
#